data_0865f6dd1c09286759b89ff8929b38fa
#
_entry.id   0865f6dd1c09286759b89ff8929b38fa
#
_cell.length_a   1.000
_cell.length_b   1.000
_cell.length_c   1.000
_cell.angle_alpha   90.00
_cell.angle_beta   90.00
_cell.angle_gamma   90.00
#
_symmetry.space_group_name_H-M   'P 1'
#
loop_
_entity.id
_entity.type
_entity.pdbx_description
1 polymer ?
#
loop_
_entity_poly.entity_id
_entity_poly.type
_entity_poly.pdbx_seq_one_letter_code
_entity_poly.pdbx_strand_id
1 'polypeptide(L)'
;TLIQRRGEDIPQVVVDYARIGEVVLGITGDDLFDEYRLRNPQNPLQVENTYDWFDPGARYRRPAMCLINKSGNAEDIPLEARVAVNAKYEYTSRDYLTKSPLASGKKFDVGVYNGDVELTVADRITDCAIDMVYSGRTIDVKELRVVDIIRFSDLVVVSPLKRDASPFDRAMVKEYTQILDRLQRPTDSYTSRLLADPEKLARKGSEEMLELVLAVLGVGEGQIVPEAADVMYAFNMLIVKAGVTLEEVAIEMAKRQK
;
A
#
# COMPACT_ATOMS: atom_id res chain seq x y z
N THR A 1 -13.77 -9.20 7.04
CA THR A 1 -14.68 -8.24 6.37
C THR A 1 -13.87 -7.24 5.56
N LEU A 2 -14.20 -7.00 4.29
CA LEU A 2 -13.58 -5.94 3.48
C LEU A 2 -14.32 -4.62 3.74
N ILE A 3 -13.57 -3.60 4.16
CA ILE A 3 -14.10 -2.25 4.43
C ILE A 3 -13.43 -1.28 3.47
N GLN A 4 -14.21 -0.67 2.58
CA GLN A 4 -13.69 0.34 1.66
C GLN A 4 -13.71 1.72 2.30
N ARG A 5 -12.59 2.43 2.24
CA ARG A 5 -12.40 3.80 2.70
C ARG A 5 -11.55 4.57 1.69
N ARG A 6 -11.46 5.89 1.85
CA ARG A 6 -10.50 6.70 1.10
C ARG A 6 -9.09 6.35 1.53
N GLY A 7 -8.13 6.36 0.60
CA GLY A 7 -6.75 5.98 0.89
C GLY A 7 -6.13 6.76 2.05
N GLU A 8 -6.40 8.06 2.13
CA GLU A 8 -5.93 8.95 3.20
C GLU A 8 -6.48 8.61 4.59
N ASP A 9 -7.66 7.96 4.66
CA ASP A 9 -8.30 7.59 5.93
C ASP A 9 -7.84 6.21 6.44
N ILE A 10 -7.30 5.37 5.55
CA ILE A 10 -6.94 3.98 5.88
C ILE A 10 -6.02 3.87 7.09
N PRO A 11 -4.92 4.65 7.23
CA PRO A 11 -4.03 4.52 8.38
C PRO A 11 -4.76 4.80 9.70
N GLN A 12 -5.60 5.84 9.76
CA GLN A 12 -6.35 6.16 10.96
C GLN A 12 -7.40 5.08 11.28
N VAL A 13 -8.09 4.56 10.28
CA VAL A 13 -9.07 3.47 10.44
C VAL A 13 -8.40 2.22 11.02
N VAL A 14 -7.20 1.87 10.56
CA VAL A 14 -6.42 0.75 11.13
C VAL A 14 -6.11 0.98 12.61
N VAL A 15 -5.71 2.20 12.99
CA VAL A 15 -5.49 2.54 14.41
C VAL A 15 -6.77 2.41 15.23
N ASP A 16 -7.89 2.89 14.71
CA ASP A 16 -9.16 2.89 15.45
C ASP A 16 -9.69 1.46 15.67
N TYR A 17 -9.61 0.59 14.67
CA TYR A 17 -9.95 -0.83 14.81
C TYR A 17 -9.02 -1.55 15.79
N ALA A 18 -7.73 -1.26 15.75
CA ALA A 18 -6.77 -1.83 16.71
C ALA A 18 -7.07 -1.43 18.16
N ARG A 19 -7.57 -0.20 18.39
CA ARG A 19 -7.95 0.28 19.74
C ARG A 19 -9.11 -0.49 20.34
N ILE A 20 -10.00 -1.02 19.53
CA ILE A 20 -11.12 -1.86 19.99
C ILE A 20 -10.79 -3.36 19.97
N GLY A 21 -9.52 -3.72 19.76
CA GLY A 21 -9.03 -5.09 19.81
C GLY A 21 -9.21 -5.90 18.53
N GLU A 22 -9.64 -5.26 17.44
CA GLU A 22 -9.81 -5.94 16.14
C GLU A 22 -8.47 -6.12 15.42
N VAL A 23 -8.32 -7.26 14.76
CA VAL A 23 -7.19 -7.54 13.85
C VAL A 23 -7.53 -6.96 12.48
N VAL A 24 -6.74 -5.98 12.04
CA VAL A 24 -7.01 -5.25 10.81
C VAL A 24 -5.74 -4.99 10.03
N LEU A 25 -5.84 -5.07 8.71
CA LEU A 25 -4.83 -4.63 7.75
C LEU A 25 -5.39 -3.51 6.90
N GLY A 26 -4.59 -2.49 6.65
CA GLY A 26 -4.91 -1.42 5.72
C GLY A 26 -4.09 -1.54 4.44
N ILE A 27 -4.71 -1.26 3.28
CA ILE A 27 -4.01 -1.14 2.00
C ILE A 27 -4.20 0.29 1.52
N THR A 28 -3.11 1.03 1.34
CA THR A 28 -3.13 2.42 0.89
C THR A 28 -1.92 2.73 0.00
N GLY A 29 -1.86 3.93 -0.56
CA GLY A 29 -0.63 4.42 -1.19
C GLY A 29 0.44 4.71 -0.16
N ASP A 30 1.69 4.45 -0.48
CA ASP A 30 2.83 4.77 0.40
C ASP A 30 3.00 6.28 0.58
N ASP A 31 2.59 7.07 -0.41
CA ASP A 31 2.50 8.53 -0.36
C ASP A 31 1.53 9.01 0.73
N LEU A 32 0.35 8.40 0.82
CA LEU A 32 -0.67 8.72 1.82
C LEU A 32 -0.27 8.20 3.22
N PHE A 33 0.42 7.08 3.28
CA PHE A 33 0.94 6.57 4.54
C PHE A 33 2.09 7.43 5.08
N ASP A 34 2.99 7.90 4.22
CA ASP A 34 4.06 8.82 4.63
C ASP A 34 3.49 10.18 5.06
N GLU A 35 2.47 10.70 4.37
CA GLU A 35 1.75 11.89 4.82
C GLU A 35 1.15 11.69 6.21
N TYR A 36 0.52 10.53 6.46
CA TYR A 36 -0.01 10.18 7.78
C TYR A 36 1.10 10.11 8.84
N ARG A 37 2.27 9.52 8.52
CA ARG A 37 3.42 9.46 9.43
C ARG A 37 4.00 10.83 9.78
N LEU A 38 4.13 11.71 8.79
CA LEU A 38 4.62 13.07 9.00
C LEU A 38 3.66 13.87 9.91
N ARG A 39 2.35 13.68 9.72
CA ARG A 39 1.31 14.28 10.57
C ARG A 39 1.26 13.68 11.96
N ASN A 40 1.60 12.40 12.10
CA ASN A 40 1.53 11.64 13.34
C ASN A 40 2.88 10.95 13.65
N PRO A 41 3.90 11.66 14.16
CA PRO A 41 5.24 11.11 14.37
C PRO A 41 5.28 9.90 15.32
N GLN A 42 4.30 9.78 16.21
CA GLN A 42 4.17 8.65 17.15
C GLN A 42 3.14 7.62 16.69
N ASN A 43 2.86 7.55 15.38
CA ASN A 43 1.89 6.60 14.86
C ASN A 43 2.24 5.15 15.24
N PRO A 44 1.23 4.34 15.62
CA PRO A 44 1.46 2.96 16.06
C PRO A 44 1.37 1.94 14.91
N LEU A 45 1.64 2.35 13.65
CA LEU A 45 1.54 1.48 12.49
C LEU A 45 2.91 1.10 11.95
N GLN A 46 2.98 -0.08 11.35
CA GLN A 46 4.13 -0.58 10.59
C GLN A 46 3.71 -0.96 9.18
N VAL A 47 4.66 -0.93 8.26
CA VAL A 47 4.49 -1.47 6.91
C VAL A 47 4.81 -2.96 6.94
N GLU A 48 3.84 -3.77 6.56
CA GLU A 48 4.01 -5.23 6.44
C GLU A 48 4.60 -5.59 5.08
N ASN A 49 4.14 -4.92 4.03
CA ASN A 49 4.63 -5.17 2.68
C ASN A 49 4.44 -3.95 1.78
N THR A 50 5.25 -3.87 0.72
CA THR A 50 5.16 -2.85 -0.32
C THR A 50 5.05 -3.54 -1.67
N TYR A 51 4.16 -3.03 -2.53
CA TYR A 51 3.91 -3.53 -3.87
C TYR A 51 4.06 -2.41 -4.89
N ASP A 52 4.78 -2.66 -5.96
CA ASP A 52 4.90 -1.71 -7.07
C ASP A 52 3.53 -1.44 -7.69
N TRP A 53 3.14 -0.17 -7.75
CA TRP A 53 1.93 0.23 -8.44
C TRP A 53 2.22 0.46 -9.92
N PHE A 54 2.29 -0.61 -10.68
CA PHE A 54 2.44 -0.51 -12.12
C PHE A 54 1.08 -0.40 -12.80
N ASP A 55 0.86 0.71 -13.54
CA ASP A 55 -0.32 0.92 -14.37
C ASP A 55 0.08 1.50 -15.74
N PRO A 56 -0.14 0.75 -16.85
CA PRO A 56 0.12 1.25 -18.21
C PRO A 56 -0.64 2.53 -18.57
N GLY A 57 -1.80 2.80 -17.92
CA GLY A 57 -2.60 4.00 -18.10
C GLY A 57 -2.07 5.24 -17.38
N ALA A 58 -1.16 5.07 -16.44
CA ALA A 58 -0.51 6.17 -15.77
C ALA A 58 0.60 6.79 -16.65
N ARG A 59 0.74 8.13 -16.62
CA ARG A 59 1.73 8.89 -17.42
C ARG A 59 3.15 8.38 -17.23
N TYR A 60 3.52 8.03 -16.01
CA TYR A 60 4.84 7.51 -15.64
C TYR A 60 4.81 6.01 -15.32
N ARG A 61 3.81 5.29 -15.82
CA ARG A 61 3.50 3.89 -15.51
C ARG A 61 3.18 3.61 -14.05
N ARG A 62 3.08 4.65 -13.24
CA ARG A 62 2.61 4.65 -11.84
C ARG A 62 2.25 6.07 -11.40
N PRO A 63 1.48 6.26 -10.33
CA PRO A 63 1.19 7.58 -9.80
C PRO A 63 2.48 8.29 -9.38
N ALA A 64 2.57 9.60 -9.62
CA ALA A 64 3.73 10.40 -9.26
C ALA A 64 3.29 11.72 -8.62
N MET A 65 3.82 12.02 -7.45
CA MET A 65 3.69 13.36 -6.86
C MET A 65 4.65 14.29 -7.58
N CYS A 66 4.15 15.40 -8.10
CA CYS A 66 4.90 16.29 -8.96
C CYS A 66 4.78 17.76 -8.52
N LEU A 67 5.88 18.49 -8.70
CA LEU A 67 5.85 19.95 -8.75
C LEU A 67 5.49 20.36 -10.19
N ILE A 68 4.52 21.26 -10.34
CA ILE A 68 3.90 21.61 -11.62
C ILE A 68 3.86 23.13 -11.76
N ASN A 69 4.21 23.66 -12.94
CA ASN A 69 4.00 25.05 -13.31
C ASN A 69 3.58 25.17 -14.79
N LYS A 70 3.55 26.36 -15.34
CA LYS A 70 3.20 26.60 -16.75
C LYS A 70 4.31 26.21 -17.73
N SER A 71 5.56 26.38 -17.38
CA SER A 71 6.69 26.24 -18.31
C SER A 71 7.35 24.87 -18.24
N GLY A 72 7.34 24.22 -17.09
CA GLY A 72 8.12 23.02 -16.78
C GLY A 72 9.55 23.32 -16.29
N ASN A 73 9.90 24.60 -16.12
CA ASN A 73 11.23 25.00 -15.71
C ASN A 73 11.23 25.51 -14.25
N ALA A 74 12.15 25.03 -13.44
CA ALA A 74 12.32 25.47 -12.05
C ALA A 74 12.80 26.95 -11.94
N GLU A 75 13.49 27.43 -12.97
CA GLU A 75 14.00 28.81 -13.03
C GLU A 75 12.88 29.84 -13.16
N ASP A 76 11.75 29.45 -13.74
CA ASP A 76 10.56 30.31 -13.91
C ASP A 76 9.72 30.41 -12.63
N ILE A 77 10.05 29.67 -11.58
CA ILE A 77 9.45 29.83 -10.26
C ILE A 77 10.09 31.02 -9.54
N PRO A 78 9.33 32.03 -9.15
CA PRO A 78 9.85 33.23 -8.49
C PRO A 78 10.63 32.91 -7.20
N LEU A 79 11.51 33.83 -6.77
CA LEU A 79 12.20 33.72 -5.47
C LEU A 79 11.23 33.79 -4.29
N GLU A 80 10.13 34.49 -4.43
CA GLU A 80 8.98 34.49 -3.51
C GLU A 80 7.78 33.97 -4.29
N ALA A 81 7.50 32.68 -4.18
CA ALA A 81 6.51 31.99 -4.98
C ALA A 81 5.31 31.56 -4.14
N ARG A 82 4.12 31.66 -4.71
CA ARG A 82 2.89 31.07 -4.17
C ARG A 82 2.74 29.66 -4.70
N VAL A 83 2.58 28.69 -3.79
CA VAL A 83 2.46 27.28 -4.11
C VAL A 83 1.10 26.76 -3.64
N ALA A 84 0.32 26.17 -4.54
CA ALA A 84 -0.86 25.40 -4.18
C ALA A 84 -0.49 23.96 -3.86
N VAL A 85 -0.97 23.46 -2.74
CA VAL A 85 -0.72 22.11 -2.27
C VAL A 85 -2.06 21.42 -2.00
N ASN A 86 -2.21 20.18 -2.47
CA ASN A 86 -3.37 19.39 -2.13
C ASN A 86 -3.32 19.00 -0.64
N ALA A 87 -4.43 19.21 0.07
CA ALA A 87 -4.55 18.95 1.51
C ALA A 87 -4.18 17.50 1.92
N LYS A 88 -4.30 16.55 0.98
CA LYS A 88 -3.87 15.16 1.18
C LYS A 88 -2.36 14.99 1.32
N TYR A 89 -1.56 15.97 0.87
CA TYR A 89 -0.11 15.90 0.75
C TYR A 89 0.59 17.13 1.35
N GLU A 90 -0.06 17.79 2.30
CA GLU A 90 0.45 19.04 2.87
C GLU A 90 1.82 18.88 3.51
N TYR A 91 1.98 17.87 4.38
CA TYR A 91 3.22 17.68 5.13
C TYR A 91 4.36 17.20 4.23
N THR A 92 4.09 16.28 3.33
CA THR A 92 5.07 15.81 2.33
C THR A 92 5.50 16.94 1.41
N SER A 93 4.57 17.81 0.98
CA SER A 93 4.87 18.95 0.14
C SER A 93 5.73 19.99 0.86
N ARG A 94 5.41 20.30 2.11
CA ARG A 94 6.21 21.22 2.93
C ARG A 94 7.63 20.69 3.19
N ASP A 95 7.75 19.38 3.44
CA ASP A 95 9.04 18.72 3.61
C ASP A 95 9.90 18.83 2.33
N TYR A 96 9.29 18.54 1.16
CA TYR A 96 9.95 18.73 -0.13
C TYR A 96 10.38 20.17 -0.37
N LEU A 97 9.50 21.16 -0.17
CA LEU A 97 9.80 22.58 -0.38
C LEU A 97 10.91 23.09 0.57
N THR A 98 11.14 22.42 1.68
CA THR A 98 12.21 22.76 2.63
C THR A 98 13.55 22.12 2.25
N LYS A 99 13.53 20.90 1.69
CA LYS A 99 14.73 20.06 1.49
C LYS A 99 15.24 20.03 0.05
N SER A 100 14.35 20.31 -0.93
CA SER A 100 14.69 20.19 -2.34
C SER A 100 15.76 21.21 -2.76
N PRO A 101 16.78 20.80 -3.54
CA PRO A 101 17.72 21.73 -4.18
C PRO A 101 17.03 22.76 -5.07
N LEU A 102 15.89 22.43 -5.70
CA LEU A 102 15.10 23.35 -6.52
C LEU A 102 14.45 24.46 -5.69
N ALA A 103 14.26 24.22 -4.40
CA ALA A 103 13.74 25.19 -3.44
C ALA A 103 14.82 26.10 -2.84
N SER A 104 16.12 25.79 -3.08
CA SER A 104 17.24 26.54 -2.50
C SER A 104 17.18 28.03 -2.89
N GLY A 105 17.21 28.90 -1.88
CA GLY A 105 17.13 30.35 -2.07
C GLY A 105 15.73 30.89 -2.40
N LYS A 106 14.71 30.07 -2.45
CA LYS A 106 13.33 30.48 -2.69
C LYS A 106 12.51 30.48 -1.39
N LYS A 107 11.55 31.40 -1.29
CA LYS A 107 10.52 31.40 -0.26
C LYS A 107 9.20 30.97 -0.88
N PHE A 108 8.49 30.09 -0.20
CA PHE A 108 7.20 29.59 -0.65
C PHE A 108 6.09 30.02 0.31
N ASP A 109 5.09 30.74 -0.23
CA ASP A 109 3.81 30.96 0.42
C ASP A 109 2.88 29.80 0.04
N VAL A 110 2.61 28.93 0.98
CA VAL A 110 1.92 27.66 0.75
C VAL A 110 0.44 27.77 1.06
N GLY A 111 -0.39 27.77 0.02
CA GLY A 111 -1.85 27.64 0.11
C GLY A 111 -2.26 26.17 0.05
N VAL A 112 -3.10 25.74 1.00
CA VAL A 112 -3.62 24.36 1.06
C VAL A 112 -5.05 24.34 0.52
N TYR A 113 -5.32 23.44 -0.43
CA TYR A 113 -6.60 23.33 -1.12
C TYR A 113 -7.13 21.90 -1.11
N ASN A 114 -8.45 21.73 -1.13
CA ASN A 114 -9.11 20.43 -1.27
C ASN A 114 -9.41 20.14 -2.75
N GLY A 115 -8.50 19.45 -3.43
CA GLY A 115 -8.64 19.07 -4.85
C GLY A 115 -8.18 20.17 -5.83
N ASP A 116 -8.12 19.83 -7.10
CA ASP A 116 -7.92 20.69 -8.28
C ASP A 116 -6.88 21.82 -8.15
N VAL A 117 -5.75 21.56 -7.46
CA VAL A 117 -4.73 22.59 -7.20
C VAL A 117 -4.05 23.09 -8.49
N GLU A 118 -4.03 22.27 -9.53
CA GLU A 118 -3.52 22.64 -10.84
C GLU A 118 -4.33 23.77 -11.50
N LEU A 119 -5.61 23.94 -11.14
CA LEU A 119 -6.42 25.04 -11.62
C LEU A 119 -5.90 26.39 -11.12
N THR A 120 -5.38 26.45 -9.90
CA THR A 120 -4.84 27.68 -9.34
C THR A 120 -3.64 28.20 -10.14
N VAL A 121 -2.83 27.26 -10.69
CA VAL A 121 -1.71 27.61 -11.60
C VAL A 121 -2.23 28.03 -12.95
N ALA A 122 -3.23 27.30 -13.51
CA ALA A 122 -3.83 27.66 -14.79
C ALA A 122 -4.41 29.08 -14.76
N ASP A 123 -5.09 29.43 -13.67
CA ASP A 123 -5.74 30.72 -13.45
C ASP A 123 -4.78 31.81 -12.92
N ARG A 124 -3.47 31.50 -12.77
CA ARG A 124 -2.43 32.41 -12.29
C ARG A 124 -2.66 32.93 -10.85
N ILE A 125 -3.39 32.18 -10.03
CA ILE A 125 -3.57 32.44 -8.60
C ILE A 125 -2.29 32.05 -7.84
N THR A 126 -1.66 30.95 -8.26
CA THR A 126 -0.37 30.48 -7.73
C THR A 126 0.65 30.32 -8.85
N ASP A 127 1.94 30.34 -8.50
CA ASP A 127 3.04 30.23 -9.45
C ASP A 127 3.35 28.76 -9.80
N CYS A 128 3.12 27.87 -8.84
CA CYS A 128 3.24 26.42 -9.02
C CYS A 128 2.27 25.66 -8.09
N ALA A 129 2.17 24.35 -8.32
CA ALA A 129 1.37 23.46 -7.49
C ALA A 129 2.10 22.13 -7.23
N ILE A 130 1.75 21.47 -6.13
CA ILE A 130 2.18 20.10 -5.85
C ILE A 130 0.94 19.23 -5.75
N ASP A 131 0.84 18.22 -6.62
CA ASP A 131 -0.24 17.24 -6.62
C ASP A 131 0.21 15.90 -7.21
N MET A 132 -0.69 14.91 -7.09
CA MET A 132 -0.52 13.60 -7.68
C MET A 132 -0.89 13.60 -9.16
N VAL A 133 0.06 13.25 -10.00
CA VAL A 133 -0.14 13.06 -11.43
C VAL A 133 -0.34 11.58 -11.72
N TYR A 134 -1.54 11.22 -12.16
CA TYR A 134 -1.85 9.87 -12.60
C TYR A 134 -1.78 9.77 -14.13
N SER A 135 -2.87 10.04 -14.84
CA SER A 135 -2.91 10.03 -16.31
C SER A 135 -2.22 11.25 -16.95
N GLY A 136 -2.08 12.34 -16.21
CA GLY A 136 -1.58 13.62 -16.70
C GLY A 136 -2.56 14.40 -17.58
N ARG A 137 -3.79 13.91 -17.75
CA ARG A 137 -4.80 14.54 -18.63
C ARG A 137 -5.11 15.98 -18.24
N THR A 138 -5.29 16.26 -16.95
CA THR A 138 -5.58 17.61 -16.47
C THR A 138 -4.42 18.57 -16.77
N ILE A 139 -3.20 18.11 -16.56
CA ILE A 139 -1.97 18.89 -16.85
C ILE A 139 -1.92 19.24 -18.33
N ASP A 140 -2.15 18.27 -19.21
CA ASP A 140 -2.09 18.48 -20.68
C ASP A 140 -3.21 19.41 -21.15
N VAL A 141 -4.45 19.24 -20.66
CA VAL A 141 -5.60 20.10 -21.02
C VAL A 141 -5.42 21.55 -20.54
N LYS A 142 -4.73 21.74 -19.41
CA LYS A 142 -4.46 23.07 -18.84
C LYS A 142 -3.13 23.68 -19.31
N GLU A 143 -2.45 23.02 -20.24
CA GLU A 143 -1.13 23.45 -20.76
C GLU A 143 -0.09 23.66 -19.64
N LEU A 144 -0.16 22.83 -18.61
CA LEU A 144 0.82 22.81 -17.53
C LEU A 144 1.94 21.81 -17.81
N ARG A 145 3.04 21.93 -17.10
CA ARG A 145 4.20 21.06 -17.24
C ARG A 145 4.70 20.62 -15.86
N VAL A 146 5.21 19.41 -15.80
CA VAL A 146 5.91 18.89 -14.62
C VAL A 146 7.31 19.50 -14.58
N VAL A 147 7.64 20.13 -13.46
CA VAL A 147 8.95 20.69 -13.14
C VAL A 147 9.85 19.62 -12.54
N ASP A 148 9.29 18.87 -11.59
CA ASP A 148 10.00 17.81 -10.88
C ASP A 148 9.05 16.69 -10.46
N ILE A 149 9.57 15.46 -10.43
CA ILE A 149 8.90 14.31 -9.85
C ILE A 149 9.43 14.13 -8.44
N ILE A 150 8.63 14.50 -7.46
CA ILE A 150 8.98 14.46 -6.04
C ILE A 150 9.15 13.03 -5.57
N ARG A 151 8.18 12.18 -5.91
CA ARG A 151 8.20 10.74 -5.63
C ARG A 151 7.20 9.98 -6.50
N PHE A 152 7.42 8.71 -6.65
CA PHE A 152 6.39 7.80 -7.14
C PHE A 152 5.59 7.24 -5.96
N SER A 153 4.35 6.81 -6.24
CA SER A 153 3.52 6.14 -5.24
C SER A 153 3.41 4.65 -5.55
N ASP A 154 3.65 3.86 -4.53
CA ASP A 154 3.44 2.41 -4.53
C ASP A 154 2.34 2.03 -3.54
N LEU A 155 1.91 0.77 -3.50
CA LEU A 155 0.93 0.29 -2.54
C LEU A 155 1.65 -0.26 -1.31
N VAL A 156 1.15 0.09 -0.12
CA VAL A 156 1.62 -0.48 1.13
C VAL A 156 0.49 -1.17 1.89
N VAL A 157 0.85 -2.27 2.51
CA VAL A 157 0.02 -2.94 3.51
C VAL A 157 0.51 -2.50 4.87
N VAL A 158 -0.39 -1.91 5.66
CA VAL A 158 -0.09 -1.41 7.00
C VAL A 158 -0.87 -2.17 8.07
N SER A 159 -0.24 -2.39 9.21
CA SER A 159 -0.84 -3.00 10.39
C SER A 159 -0.51 -2.21 11.64
N PRO A 160 -1.26 -2.42 12.74
CA PRO A 160 -0.86 -1.89 14.04
C PRO A 160 0.50 -2.46 14.46
N LEU A 161 1.34 -1.61 15.04
CA LEU A 161 2.49 -2.06 15.82
C LEU A 161 1.96 -2.85 17.03
N LYS A 162 1.72 -4.14 16.87
CA LYS A 162 1.47 -5.00 18.01
C LYS A 162 2.78 -5.19 18.76
N ARG A 163 2.84 -4.68 19.99
CA ARG A 163 3.96 -4.98 20.89
C ARG A 163 4.10 -6.49 21.15
N ASP A 164 3.03 -7.26 20.91
CA ASP A 164 2.92 -8.68 21.27
C ASP A 164 2.43 -9.61 20.14
N ALA A 165 2.42 -9.17 18.87
CA ALA A 165 2.12 -10.09 17.77
C ALA A 165 3.18 -11.21 17.73
N SER A 166 2.75 -12.45 17.84
CA SER A 166 3.67 -13.59 17.81
C SER A 166 4.44 -13.64 16.49
N PRO A 167 5.64 -14.25 16.45
CA PRO A 167 6.32 -14.51 15.18
C PRO A 167 5.45 -15.27 14.17
N PHE A 168 4.56 -16.14 14.67
CA PHE A 168 3.61 -16.89 13.88
C PHE A 168 2.57 -15.98 13.21
N ASP A 169 1.93 -15.06 13.97
CA ASP A 169 0.92 -14.15 13.42
C ASP A 169 1.52 -13.28 12.30
N ARG A 170 2.74 -12.78 12.50
CA ARG A 170 3.46 -11.99 11.49
C ARG A 170 3.75 -12.80 10.23
N ALA A 171 4.21 -14.05 10.39
CA ALA A 171 4.50 -14.94 9.27
C ALA A 171 3.24 -15.25 8.47
N MET A 172 2.14 -15.60 9.15
CA MET A 172 0.85 -15.93 8.54
C MET A 172 0.30 -14.75 7.72
N VAL A 173 0.27 -13.55 8.30
CA VAL A 173 -0.24 -12.35 7.61
C VAL A 173 0.62 -12.03 6.38
N LYS A 174 1.94 -12.08 6.51
CA LYS A 174 2.87 -11.82 5.41
C LYS A 174 2.65 -12.79 4.25
N GLU A 175 2.57 -14.07 4.56
CA GLU A 175 2.38 -15.13 3.57
C GLU A 175 1.02 -15.00 2.87
N TYR A 176 -0.06 -14.84 3.63
CA TYR A 176 -1.40 -14.60 3.08
C TYR A 176 -1.42 -13.43 2.09
N THR A 177 -0.79 -12.31 2.47
CA THR A 177 -0.73 -11.11 1.64
C THR A 177 0.04 -11.36 0.33
N GLN A 178 1.14 -12.09 0.40
CA GLN A 178 1.93 -12.46 -0.80
C GLN A 178 1.15 -13.38 -1.74
N ILE A 179 0.38 -14.32 -1.21
CA ILE A 179 -0.47 -15.22 -2.01
C ILE A 179 -1.60 -14.43 -2.67
N LEU A 180 -2.23 -13.51 -1.93
CA LEU A 180 -3.28 -12.63 -2.46
C LEU A 180 -2.78 -11.77 -3.63
N ASP A 181 -1.58 -11.21 -3.51
CA ASP A 181 -0.94 -10.47 -4.61
C ASP A 181 -0.75 -11.36 -5.85
N ARG A 182 -0.27 -12.58 -5.68
CA ARG A 182 -0.07 -13.52 -6.80
C ARG A 182 -1.37 -13.99 -7.44
N LEU A 183 -2.47 -13.99 -6.72
CA LEU A 183 -3.80 -14.23 -7.30
C LEU A 183 -4.24 -13.03 -8.16
N GLN A 184 -4.00 -11.81 -7.69
CA GLN A 184 -4.39 -10.57 -8.39
C GLN A 184 -3.44 -10.22 -9.55
N ARG A 185 -2.14 -10.55 -9.40
CA ARG A 185 -1.07 -10.28 -10.37
C ARG A 185 -0.28 -11.56 -10.65
N PRO A 186 -0.84 -12.46 -11.49
CA PRO A 186 -0.20 -13.71 -11.79
C PRO A 186 1.19 -13.52 -12.39
N THR A 187 2.15 -14.28 -11.88
CA THR A 187 3.53 -14.37 -12.39
C THR A 187 3.78 -15.79 -12.89
N ASP A 188 4.93 -16.06 -13.51
CA ASP A 188 5.36 -17.44 -13.81
C ASP A 188 5.94 -18.17 -12.58
N SER A 189 5.31 -17.97 -11.42
CA SER A 189 5.69 -18.65 -10.18
C SER A 189 4.89 -19.94 -9.96
N TYR A 190 5.45 -20.84 -9.17
CA TYR A 190 4.75 -22.06 -8.76
C TYR A 190 3.41 -21.77 -8.09
N THR A 191 3.37 -20.78 -7.18
CA THR A 191 2.17 -20.31 -6.49
C THR A 191 1.09 -19.83 -7.47
N SER A 192 1.46 -18.98 -8.44
CA SER A 192 0.50 -18.48 -9.44
C SER A 192 -0.08 -19.59 -10.30
N ARG A 193 0.74 -20.60 -10.65
CA ARG A 193 0.28 -21.78 -11.40
C ARG A 193 -0.68 -22.65 -10.58
N LEU A 194 -0.46 -22.82 -9.27
CA LEU A 194 -1.40 -23.52 -8.39
C LEU A 194 -2.70 -22.75 -8.20
N LEU A 195 -2.63 -21.43 -8.00
CA LEU A 195 -3.82 -20.58 -7.87
C LEU A 195 -4.68 -20.54 -9.15
N ALA A 196 -4.08 -20.78 -10.32
CA ALA A 196 -4.80 -20.87 -11.60
C ALA A 196 -5.55 -22.20 -11.76
N ASP A 197 -5.13 -23.27 -11.05
CA ASP A 197 -5.67 -24.62 -11.17
C ASP A 197 -6.23 -25.11 -9.81
N PRO A 198 -7.55 -24.91 -9.55
CA PRO A 198 -8.16 -25.29 -8.27
C PRO A 198 -8.06 -26.78 -7.92
N GLU A 199 -8.11 -27.66 -8.92
CA GLU A 199 -8.03 -29.12 -8.68
C GLU A 199 -6.61 -29.50 -8.24
N LYS A 200 -5.61 -28.94 -8.91
CA LYS A 200 -4.21 -29.14 -8.56
C LYS A 200 -3.89 -28.55 -7.19
N LEU A 201 -4.45 -27.39 -6.86
CA LEU A 201 -4.30 -26.77 -5.55
C LEU A 201 -4.92 -27.63 -4.45
N ALA A 202 -6.15 -28.13 -4.64
CA ALA A 202 -6.81 -28.98 -3.67
C ALA A 202 -6.04 -30.30 -3.44
N ARG A 203 -5.54 -30.91 -4.52
CA ARG A 203 -4.70 -32.11 -4.44
C ARG A 203 -3.41 -31.82 -3.63
N LYS A 204 -2.72 -30.70 -3.95
CA LYS A 204 -1.50 -30.32 -3.21
C LYS A 204 -1.78 -30.13 -1.73
N GLY A 205 -2.85 -29.43 -1.35
CA GLY A 205 -3.25 -29.28 0.05
C GLY A 205 -3.50 -30.62 0.76
N SER A 206 -4.06 -31.60 0.05
CA SER A 206 -4.27 -32.94 0.60
C SER A 206 -2.96 -33.72 0.75
N GLU A 207 -2.02 -33.56 -0.18
CA GLU A 207 -0.68 -34.14 -0.12
C GLU A 207 0.08 -33.61 1.10
N GLU A 208 0.13 -32.29 1.30
CA GLU A 208 0.83 -31.68 2.46
C GLU A 208 0.23 -32.16 3.80
N MET A 209 -1.10 -32.24 3.88
CA MET A 209 -1.73 -32.76 5.09
C MET A 209 -1.35 -34.22 5.35
N LEU A 210 -1.25 -35.07 4.31
CA LEU A 210 -0.84 -36.45 4.44
C LEU A 210 0.63 -36.55 4.89
N GLU A 211 1.52 -35.74 4.31
CA GLU A 211 2.93 -35.71 4.66
C GLU A 211 3.13 -35.33 6.13
N LEU A 212 2.38 -34.33 6.63
CA LEU A 212 2.38 -33.98 8.06
C LEU A 212 1.91 -35.16 8.94
N VAL A 213 0.83 -35.84 8.54
CA VAL A 213 0.33 -37.02 9.30
C VAL A 213 1.38 -38.12 9.34
N LEU A 214 2.04 -38.41 8.23
CA LEU A 214 3.08 -39.42 8.17
C LEU A 214 4.31 -39.03 9.04
N ALA A 215 4.68 -37.76 9.02
CA ALA A 215 5.77 -37.24 9.88
C ALA A 215 5.42 -37.37 11.37
N VAL A 216 4.18 -37.09 11.77
CA VAL A 216 3.70 -37.25 13.16
C VAL A 216 3.70 -38.71 13.58
N LEU A 217 3.37 -39.64 12.68
CA LEU A 217 3.40 -41.09 12.91
C LEU A 217 4.80 -41.68 12.87
N GLY A 218 5.83 -40.90 12.51
CA GLY A 218 7.19 -41.39 12.34
C GLY A 218 7.38 -42.31 11.13
N VAL A 219 6.54 -42.16 10.11
CA VAL A 219 6.57 -42.91 8.86
C VAL A 219 7.22 -42.05 7.77
N GLY A 220 8.29 -42.50 7.18
CA GLY A 220 9.06 -41.76 6.17
C GLY A 220 10.16 -40.85 6.74
N GLU A 221 10.68 -39.95 5.89
CA GLU A 221 11.79 -39.06 6.21
C GLU A 221 11.35 -37.63 6.56
N GLY A 222 10.03 -37.34 6.52
CA GLY A 222 9.46 -36.01 6.77
C GLY A 222 9.70 -35.53 8.20
N GLN A 223 9.92 -34.22 8.35
CA GLN A 223 10.06 -33.55 9.64
C GLN A 223 8.80 -32.79 9.98
N ILE A 224 8.28 -32.93 11.19
CA ILE A 224 6.98 -32.36 11.62
C ILE A 224 6.89 -30.84 11.37
N VAL A 225 7.95 -30.08 11.67
CA VAL A 225 7.91 -28.61 11.57
C VAL A 225 7.88 -28.12 10.12
N PRO A 226 8.73 -28.61 9.20
CA PRO A 226 8.58 -28.29 7.78
C PRO A 226 7.21 -28.67 7.21
N GLU A 227 6.75 -29.91 7.43
CA GLU A 227 5.46 -30.39 6.92
C GLU A 227 4.27 -29.55 7.46
N ALA A 228 4.34 -29.14 8.72
CA ALA A 228 3.35 -28.24 9.28
C ALA A 228 3.36 -26.86 8.61
N ALA A 229 4.53 -26.34 8.24
CA ALA A 229 4.65 -25.07 7.51
C ALA A 229 4.07 -25.19 6.09
N ASP A 230 4.31 -26.32 5.39
CA ASP A 230 3.76 -26.57 4.07
C ASP A 230 2.23 -26.71 4.08
N VAL A 231 1.67 -27.36 5.12
CA VAL A 231 0.21 -27.38 5.35
C VAL A 231 -0.34 -25.97 5.55
N MET A 232 0.32 -25.12 6.35
CA MET A 232 -0.15 -23.73 6.56
C MET A 232 -0.08 -22.91 5.26
N TYR A 233 0.94 -23.12 4.46
CA TYR A 233 1.07 -22.48 3.15
C TYR A 233 -0.05 -22.92 2.19
N ALA A 234 -0.31 -24.21 2.10
CA ALA A 234 -1.40 -24.76 1.29
C ALA A 234 -2.78 -24.27 1.76
N PHE A 235 -2.98 -24.19 3.08
CA PHE A 235 -4.18 -23.61 3.68
C PHE A 235 -4.38 -22.15 3.26
N ASN A 236 -3.35 -21.30 3.34
CA ASN A 236 -3.43 -19.91 2.90
C ASN A 236 -3.79 -19.79 1.42
N MET A 237 -3.20 -20.62 0.56
CA MET A 237 -3.54 -20.64 -0.87
C MET A 237 -5.02 -21.03 -1.11
N LEU A 238 -5.54 -22.01 -0.39
CA LEU A 238 -6.93 -22.48 -0.51
C LEU A 238 -7.91 -21.38 -0.09
N ILE A 239 -7.72 -20.73 1.06
CA ILE A 239 -8.62 -19.69 1.54
C ILE A 239 -8.56 -18.44 0.67
N VAL A 240 -7.38 -18.02 0.21
CA VAL A 240 -7.23 -16.91 -0.75
C VAL A 240 -7.95 -17.23 -2.07
N LYS A 241 -7.79 -18.44 -2.59
CA LYS A 241 -8.49 -18.88 -3.82
C LYS A 241 -10.00 -18.91 -3.66
N ALA A 242 -10.49 -19.26 -2.47
CA ALA A 242 -11.91 -19.27 -2.12
C ALA A 242 -12.47 -17.87 -1.83
N GLY A 243 -11.64 -16.83 -1.77
CA GLY A 243 -12.06 -15.48 -1.37
C GLY A 243 -12.39 -15.34 0.12
N VAL A 244 -11.87 -16.26 0.95
CA VAL A 244 -12.07 -16.27 2.41
C VAL A 244 -10.89 -15.58 3.08
N THR A 245 -11.16 -14.76 4.10
CA THR A 245 -10.14 -14.05 4.87
C THR A 245 -9.68 -14.85 6.08
N LEU A 246 -8.45 -14.60 6.54
CA LEU A 246 -7.95 -15.16 7.81
C LEU A 246 -8.84 -14.76 9.00
N GLU A 247 -9.43 -13.56 8.96
CA GLU A 247 -10.33 -13.06 9.99
C GLU A 247 -11.61 -13.91 10.07
N GLU A 248 -12.24 -14.22 8.92
CA GLU A 248 -13.43 -15.07 8.89
C GLU A 248 -13.16 -16.45 9.48
N VAL A 249 -11.98 -17.02 9.18
CA VAL A 249 -11.54 -18.28 9.77
C VAL A 249 -11.33 -18.14 11.28
N ALA A 250 -10.66 -17.08 11.73
CA ALA A 250 -10.41 -16.83 13.17
C ALA A 250 -11.72 -16.65 13.96
N ILE A 251 -12.69 -15.92 13.40
CA ILE A 251 -14.03 -15.75 13.99
C ILE A 251 -14.72 -17.10 14.14
N GLU A 252 -14.68 -17.94 13.10
CA GLU A 252 -15.30 -19.26 13.16
C GLU A 252 -14.61 -20.19 14.17
N MET A 253 -13.29 -20.13 14.27
CA MET A 253 -12.53 -20.88 15.30
C MET A 253 -12.91 -20.42 16.71
N ALA A 254 -13.05 -19.11 16.94
CA ALA A 254 -13.45 -18.57 18.24
C ALA A 254 -14.86 -19.03 18.68
N LYS A 255 -15.80 -19.20 17.73
CA LYS A 255 -17.13 -19.75 18.02
C LYS A 255 -17.12 -21.19 18.52
N ARG A 256 -16.11 -21.98 18.13
CA ARG A 256 -15.97 -23.40 18.49
C ARG A 256 -15.28 -23.62 19.84
N GLN A 257 -14.75 -22.56 20.45
CA GLN A 257 -14.07 -22.63 21.75
C GLN A 257 -15.03 -22.50 22.95
N LYS A 258 -16.33 -22.74 22.75
CA LYS A 258 -17.36 -22.73 23.78
C LYS A 258 -17.50 -24.08 24.48
#